data_6cd1b9820fc41ce2e74af20b80c8d8f7
#
_entry.id   6cd1b9820fc41ce2e74af20b80c8d8f7
#
_cell.length_a   1.000
_cell.length_b   1.000
_cell.length_c   1.000
_cell.angle_alpha   90.00
_cell.angle_beta   90.00
_cell.angle_gamma   90.00
#
_symmetry.space_group_name_H-M   'P 1'
#
loop_
_entity.id
_entity.type
_entity.pdbx_description
1 polymer ?
#
loop_
_entity_poly.entity_id
_entity_poly.type
_entity_poly.pdbx_seq_one_letter_code
_entity_poly.pdbx_strand_id
1 'polypeptide(L)'
;MKKGQVLQGTVAYVDFPNKGMIYIPEEEKYVTVKNGIPGQKVRFMINKFKRGNGEGRLLEVLEKSELEKRDPLCSIFPSCGGCMYQTMLYEEQLKMKEEQIKKLFDDAVDYEYTFEPIKGSPIEFAYRNKMEFSFGDEYKDGPLSLGLHKKGSTYDVLNAEDCKLVHEDMDKILSCVLHYFRERGVSYYHKMQHTGYLRHLLLRRGSRTGEILVNLVTTSQEEYDLEPLKEALLALNLEGSIVGILHIINDSLSDVVKSDETRLLYGQDYFYEELLELRFKITPFSFFQPNSRGAEILYQTVREYIGDTKDKVVFDLYSGTGTIAQIAAAVAKQVIGVEIIPEAVEAAKENAAMNGITNCTFLADDVLKALDYITEKPDLIILDPPRDGVHPKALPKILDYGVERIVYISCKPSSLARDLAMFEAKGYRMEKCVAVDQFCQTVHVETVVLLSKGEVDSKKIRVEFSLEDMDMSEFQDGATYTQIKDYVLEHSGLKVSNLYISQIKRKCGIEVGKNYNLPKSEDSRQPQCPPEKEKAIREAMKYFGMI
;
A
#
# COMPACT_ATOMS: atom_id res chain seq x y z
N MET A 1 -31.29 -11.21 10.60
CA MET A 1 -30.68 -10.90 9.24
C MET A 1 -30.17 -12.17 8.56
N LYS A 2 -30.28 -12.25 7.21
CA LYS A 2 -29.84 -13.42 6.40
C LYS A 2 -28.96 -12.95 5.24
N LYS A 3 -27.99 -13.79 4.81
CA LYS A 3 -27.18 -13.54 3.62
C LYS A 3 -28.08 -13.35 2.38
N GLY A 4 -27.80 -12.33 1.55
CA GLY A 4 -28.59 -11.96 0.39
C GLY A 4 -29.77 -11.02 0.68
N GLN A 5 -30.11 -10.78 1.94
CA GLN A 5 -31.18 -9.86 2.32
C GLN A 5 -30.76 -8.42 1.99
N VAL A 6 -31.66 -7.68 1.35
CA VAL A 6 -31.49 -6.25 1.04
C VAL A 6 -32.18 -5.44 2.13
N LEU A 7 -31.46 -4.49 2.70
CA LEU A 7 -31.92 -3.59 3.75
C LEU A 7 -31.61 -2.14 3.40
N GLN A 8 -32.23 -1.23 4.16
CA GLN A 8 -31.95 0.20 4.12
C GLN A 8 -31.58 0.69 5.52
N GLY A 9 -30.74 1.72 5.60
CA GLY A 9 -30.40 2.32 6.87
C GLY A 9 -29.48 3.51 6.68
N THR A 10 -29.31 4.29 7.74
CA THR A 10 -28.42 5.47 7.75
C THR A 10 -27.04 5.07 8.30
N VAL A 11 -25.99 5.51 7.63
CA VAL A 11 -24.61 5.36 8.13
C VAL A 11 -24.45 6.27 9.35
N ALA A 12 -24.41 5.68 10.54
CA ALA A 12 -24.34 6.43 11.80
C ALA A 12 -22.94 7.06 11.98
N TYR A 13 -21.90 6.28 11.72
CA TYR A 13 -20.50 6.72 11.75
C TYR A 13 -19.64 5.77 10.88
N VAL A 14 -18.38 6.11 10.68
CA VAL A 14 -17.46 5.33 9.87
C VAL A 14 -16.18 5.07 10.65
N ASP A 15 -15.87 3.80 10.92
CA ASP A 15 -14.60 3.38 11.48
C ASP A 15 -13.51 3.29 10.40
N PHE A 16 -12.25 3.43 10.82
CA PHE A 16 -11.10 3.33 9.91
C PHE A 16 -11.00 1.93 9.25
N PRO A 17 -10.65 1.81 7.97
CA PRO A 17 -10.38 2.90 7.00
C PRO A 17 -11.64 3.44 6.30
N ASN A 18 -12.72 2.75 6.25
CA ASN A 18 -14.06 3.15 5.79
C ASN A 18 -15.05 1.99 6.04
N LYS A 19 -15.28 1.70 7.30
CA LYS A 19 -16.30 0.74 7.76
C LYS A 19 -17.51 1.52 8.24
N GLY A 20 -18.45 1.82 7.33
CA GLY A 20 -19.70 2.48 7.68
C GLY A 20 -20.54 1.59 8.58
N MET A 21 -20.92 2.10 9.73
CA MET A 21 -21.71 1.40 10.74
C MET A 21 -23.18 1.83 10.63
N ILE A 22 -24.06 0.87 10.31
CA ILE A 22 -25.50 1.07 10.14
C ILE A 22 -26.22 0.31 11.23
N TYR A 23 -26.95 1.04 12.08
CA TYR A 23 -27.78 0.41 13.10
C TYR A 23 -29.09 -0.09 12.51
N ILE A 24 -29.46 -1.34 12.80
CA ILE A 24 -30.71 -1.98 12.38
C ILE A 24 -31.59 -2.15 13.62
N PRO A 25 -32.61 -1.28 13.81
CA PRO A 25 -33.42 -1.28 15.03
C PRO A 25 -34.12 -2.61 15.31
N GLU A 26 -34.66 -3.28 14.27
CA GLU A 26 -35.40 -4.52 14.39
C GLU A 26 -34.55 -5.71 14.90
N GLU A 27 -33.24 -5.61 14.74
CA GLU A 27 -32.29 -6.64 15.18
C GLU A 27 -31.44 -6.17 16.37
N GLU A 28 -31.52 -4.90 16.75
CA GLU A 28 -30.69 -4.23 17.78
C GLU A 28 -29.19 -4.42 17.53
N LYS A 29 -28.75 -4.35 16.24
CA LYS A 29 -27.38 -4.63 15.83
C LYS A 29 -26.88 -3.67 14.78
N TYR A 30 -25.54 -3.54 14.74
CA TYR A 30 -24.87 -2.83 13.66
C TYR A 30 -24.50 -3.76 12.50
N VAL A 31 -24.56 -3.22 11.29
CA VAL A 31 -24.04 -3.83 10.07
C VAL A 31 -22.92 -2.94 9.52
N THR A 32 -21.77 -3.54 9.22
CA THR A 32 -20.67 -2.86 8.59
C THR A 32 -20.87 -2.82 7.08
N VAL A 33 -20.93 -1.64 6.49
CA VAL A 33 -21.05 -1.43 5.04
C VAL A 33 -19.93 -0.50 4.59
N LYS A 34 -19.01 -1.00 3.78
CA LYS A 34 -17.91 -0.18 3.23
C LYS A 34 -18.41 0.81 2.20
N ASN A 35 -17.61 1.88 1.98
CA ASN A 35 -17.84 2.91 0.97
C ASN A 35 -19.02 3.84 1.26
N GLY A 36 -19.38 4.01 2.52
CA GLY A 36 -20.36 4.99 2.95
C GLY A 36 -19.72 6.25 3.53
N ILE A 37 -20.51 7.32 3.58
CA ILE A 37 -20.21 8.59 4.28
C ILE A 37 -21.18 8.72 5.47
N PRO A 38 -20.74 9.19 6.66
CA PRO A 38 -21.64 9.40 7.79
C PRO A 38 -22.85 10.26 7.38
N GLY A 39 -24.05 9.87 7.80
CA GLY A 39 -25.30 10.55 7.47
C GLY A 39 -25.94 10.12 6.15
N GLN A 40 -25.27 9.38 5.26
CA GLN A 40 -25.90 8.84 4.07
C GLN A 40 -26.98 7.81 4.42
N LYS A 41 -28.15 7.89 3.80
CA LYS A 41 -29.12 6.81 3.79
C LYS A 41 -28.86 5.90 2.59
N VAL A 42 -28.61 4.62 2.85
CA VAL A 42 -28.13 3.68 1.85
C VAL A 42 -28.99 2.43 1.78
N ARG A 43 -29.01 1.82 0.60
CA ARG A 43 -29.50 0.47 0.36
C ARG A 43 -28.31 -0.48 0.25
N PHE A 44 -28.32 -1.57 0.97
CA PHE A 44 -27.21 -2.50 1.01
C PHE A 44 -27.70 -3.95 1.11
N MET A 45 -26.88 -4.90 0.71
CA MET A 45 -27.15 -6.33 0.76
C MET A 45 -26.24 -7.00 1.78
N ILE A 46 -26.81 -7.83 2.66
CA ILE A 46 -26.04 -8.64 3.62
C ILE A 46 -25.21 -9.68 2.88
N ASN A 47 -23.89 -9.57 2.97
CA ASN A 47 -22.95 -10.55 2.41
C ASN A 47 -22.63 -11.66 3.40
N LYS A 48 -22.51 -11.32 4.68
CA LYS A 48 -22.13 -12.24 5.75
C LYS A 48 -22.80 -11.82 7.06
N PHE A 49 -23.24 -12.81 7.81
CA PHE A 49 -23.73 -12.62 9.17
C PHE A 49 -23.20 -13.76 10.03
N LYS A 50 -22.37 -13.44 11.01
CA LYS A 50 -21.74 -14.43 11.89
C LYS A 50 -21.52 -13.86 13.29
N ARG A 51 -21.91 -14.63 14.32
CA ARG A 51 -21.73 -14.27 15.75
C ARG A 51 -22.25 -12.88 16.12
N GLY A 52 -23.37 -12.47 15.52
CA GLY A 52 -23.96 -11.16 15.81
C GLY A 52 -23.45 -9.99 14.97
N ASN A 53 -22.37 -10.17 14.21
CA ASN A 53 -21.81 -9.14 13.34
C ASN A 53 -22.29 -9.32 11.89
N GLY A 54 -22.84 -8.27 11.31
CA GLY A 54 -23.26 -8.21 9.92
C GLY A 54 -22.26 -7.47 9.04
N GLU A 55 -21.96 -8.01 7.86
CA GLU A 55 -21.21 -7.31 6.80
C GLU A 55 -22.11 -7.19 5.58
N GLY A 56 -22.22 -5.98 5.04
CA GLY A 56 -23.05 -5.68 3.89
C GLY A 56 -22.23 -5.05 2.75
N ARG A 57 -22.75 -5.18 1.54
CA ARG A 57 -22.26 -4.49 0.35
C ARG A 57 -23.20 -3.34 0.00
N LEU A 58 -22.68 -2.15 -0.11
CA LEU A 58 -23.40 -0.96 -0.59
C LEU A 58 -23.94 -1.24 -2.01
N LEU A 59 -25.22 -1.00 -2.22
CA LEU A 59 -25.87 -1.11 -3.52
C LEU A 59 -26.15 0.28 -4.09
N GLU A 60 -26.65 1.19 -3.24
CA GLU A 60 -27.10 2.51 -3.69
C GLU A 60 -27.13 3.49 -2.52
N VAL A 61 -26.81 4.74 -2.79
CA VAL A 61 -27.04 5.89 -1.90
C VAL A 61 -28.41 6.46 -2.22
N LEU A 62 -29.35 6.37 -1.27
CA LEU A 62 -30.74 6.83 -1.43
C LEU A 62 -30.85 8.33 -1.13
N GLU A 63 -30.14 8.78 -0.09
CA GLU A 63 -30.09 10.18 0.32
C GLU A 63 -28.63 10.54 0.63
N LYS A 64 -28.17 11.68 0.10
CA LYS A 64 -26.82 12.20 0.38
C LYS A 64 -26.69 12.63 1.83
N SER A 65 -25.46 12.59 2.34
CA SER A 65 -25.12 13.18 3.64
C SER A 65 -25.08 14.70 3.56
N GLU A 66 -25.35 15.37 4.68
CA GLU A 66 -25.11 16.83 4.82
C GLU A 66 -23.62 17.21 4.68
N LEU A 67 -22.70 16.23 4.82
CA LEU A 67 -21.27 16.42 4.56
C LEU A 67 -20.93 16.51 3.07
N GLU A 68 -21.82 16.09 2.18
CA GLU A 68 -21.64 16.10 0.73
C GLU A 68 -22.07 17.44 0.14
N LYS A 69 -21.23 18.46 0.31
CA LYS A 69 -21.55 19.87 0.00
C LYS A 69 -21.05 20.34 -1.38
N ARG A 70 -20.42 19.46 -2.17
CA ARG A 70 -19.93 19.81 -3.50
C ARG A 70 -20.21 18.70 -4.52
N ASP A 71 -20.22 19.05 -5.80
CA ASP A 71 -20.24 18.07 -6.88
C ASP A 71 -18.83 17.54 -7.12
N PRO A 72 -18.68 16.27 -7.52
CA PRO A 72 -17.38 15.69 -7.82
C PRO A 72 -16.79 16.34 -9.08
N LEU A 73 -15.48 16.59 -9.07
CA LEU A 73 -14.77 17.16 -10.21
C LEU A 73 -14.45 16.12 -11.29
N CYS A 74 -14.35 14.84 -10.91
CA CYS A 74 -13.98 13.74 -11.79
C CYS A 74 -15.22 13.11 -12.43
N SER A 75 -15.25 12.99 -13.76
CA SER A 75 -16.37 12.48 -14.54
C SER A 75 -16.73 11.02 -14.27
N ILE A 76 -15.75 10.19 -13.83
CA ILE A 76 -15.93 8.77 -13.53
C ILE A 76 -16.19 8.47 -12.05
N PHE A 77 -16.31 9.51 -11.21
CA PHE A 77 -16.74 9.34 -9.82
C PHE A 77 -18.27 9.09 -9.76
N PRO A 78 -18.79 8.21 -8.90
CA PRO A 78 -18.12 7.39 -7.89
C PRO A 78 -17.74 5.97 -8.37
N SER A 79 -17.78 5.71 -9.68
CA SER A 79 -17.57 4.38 -10.26
C SER A 79 -16.11 3.93 -10.16
N CYS A 80 -15.16 4.86 -10.23
CA CYS A 80 -13.74 4.58 -10.07
C CYS A 80 -13.38 4.20 -8.64
N GLY A 81 -12.49 3.21 -8.47
CA GLY A 81 -11.98 2.77 -7.17
C GLY A 81 -10.99 3.73 -6.50
N GLY A 82 -10.49 4.76 -7.22
CA GLY A 82 -9.42 5.63 -6.74
C GLY A 82 -9.84 6.70 -5.72
N CYS A 83 -11.10 7.16 -5.76
CA CYS A 83 -11.61 8.21 -4.88
C CYS A 83 -12.87 7.79 -4.12
N MET A 84 -13.00 8.35 -2.90
CA MET A 84 -14.14 8.09 -2.04
C MET A 84 -14.90 9.36 -1.63
N TYR A 85 -14.22 10.49 -1.47
CA TYR A 85 -14.72 11.65 -0.75
C TYR A 85 -14.81 12.93 -1.60
N GLN A 86 -14.84 12.85 -2.94
CA GLN A 86 -14.90 14.04 -3.81
C GLN A 86 -16.13 14.93 -3.60
N THR A 87 -17.20 14.40 -3.01
CA THR A 87 -18.42 15.16 -2.67
C THR A 87 -18.33 15.91 -1.34
N MET A 88 -17.32 15.60 -0.51
CA MET A 88 -17.08 16.26 0.77
C MET A 88 -16.08 17.42 0.62
N LEU A 89 -16.28 18.51 1.39
CA LEU A 89 -15.25 19.52 1.54
C LEU A 89 -14.01 18.92 2.20
N TYR A 90 -12.83 19.46 1.88
CA TYR A 90 -11.59 18.88 2.35
C TYR A 90 -11.43 18.93 3.87
N GLU A 91 -11.88 20.01 4.50
CA GLU A 91 -11.89 20.17 5.95
C GLU A 91 -12.75 19.09 6.64
N GLU A 92 -13.89 18.73 6.05
CA GLU A 92 -14.75 17.66 6.58
C GLU A 92 -14.11 16.27 6.41
N GLN A 93 -13.35 16.06 5.30
CA GLN A 93 -12.55 14.83 5.13
C GLN A 93 -11.48 14.71 6.22
N LEU A 94 -10.74 15.79 6.49
CA LEU A 94 -9.72 15.84 7.53
C LEU A 94 -10.31 15.55 8.90
N LYS A 95 -11.39 16.23 9.27
CA LYS A 95 -12.08 16.02 10.55
C LYS A 95 -12.52 14.56 10.72
N MET A 96 -13.14 13.99 9.71
CA MET A 96 -13.58 12.60 9.74
C MET A 96 -12.39 11.62 9.90
N LYS A 97 -11.29 11.85 9.18
CA LYS A 97 -10.07 11.02 9.29
C LYS A 97 -9.43 11.17 10.68
N GLU A 98 -9.38 12.36 11.21
CA GLU A 98 -8.88 12.64 12.56
C GLU A 98 -9.67 11.87 13.61
N GLU A 99 -11.00 11.96 13.59
CA GLU A 99 -11.89 11.24 14.50
C GLU A 99 -11.71 9.71 14.41
N GLN A 100 -11.57 9.18 13.19
CA GLN A 100 -11.34 7.75 12.96
C GLN A 100 -10.02 7.27 13.55
N ILE A 101 -8.93 8.02 13.35
CA ILE A 101 -7.60 7.64 13.86
C ILE A 101 -7.54 7.80 15.36
N LYS A 102 -8.10 8.91 15.89
CA LYS A 102 -8.17 9.10 17.34
C LYS A 102 -8.91 7.96 18.01
N LYS A 103 -10.11 7.61 17.51
CA LYS A 103 -10.88 6.48 18.04
C LYS A 103 -10.10 5.17 17.96
N LEU A 104 -9.39 4.91 16.85
CA LEU A 104 -8.61 3.69 16.67
C LEU A 104 -7.51 3.55 17.74
N PHE A 105 -6.83 4.65 18.10
CA PHE A 105 -5.80 4.64 19.12
C PHE A 105 -6.38 4.65 20.53
N ASP A 106 -7.47 5.40 20.78
CA ASP A 106 -8.20 5.35 22.07
C ASP A 106 -8.70 3.92 22.39
N ASP A 107 -9.10 3.16 21.36
CA ASP A 107 -9.50 1.75 21.52
C ASP A 107 -8.29 0.79 21.74
N ALA A 108 -7.07 1.23 21.38
CA ALA A 108 -5.86 0.40 21.44
C ALA A 108 -5.05 0.58 22.75
N VAL A 109 -5.13 1.73 23.42
CA VAL A 109 -4.37 2.04 24.62
C VAL A 109 -5.28 2.52 25.75
N ASP A 110 -4.90 2.26 27.00
CA ASP A 110 -5.67 2.61 28.20
C ASP A 110 -5.06 3.77 29.03
N TYR A 111 -4.10 4.51 28.42
CA TYR A 111 -3.41 5.64 29.04
C TYR A 111 -3.55 6.92 28.20
N GLU A 112 -3.30 8.06 28.83
CA GLU A 112 -3.35 9.36 28.18
C GLU A 112 -2.15 9.58 27.25
N TYR A 113 -2.39 10.15 26.09
CA TYR A 113 -1.39 10.59 25.12
C TYR A 113 -1.86 11.87 24.42
N THR A 114 -0.94 12.59 23.78
CA THR A 114 -1.27 13.80 23.03
C THR A 114 -1.63 13.44 21.59
N PHE A 115 -2.89 13.66 21.21
CA PHE A 115 -3.29 13.60 19.79
C PHE A 115 -3.20 15.01 19.21
N GLU A 116 -2.24 15.23 18.29
CA GLU A 116 -2.09 16.52 17.60
C GLU A 116 -3.12 16.63 16.46
N PRO A 117 -3.62 17.84 16.13
CA PRO A 117 -4.55 18.02 15.01
C PRO A 117 -3.99 17.46 13.71
N ILE A 118 -4.86 16.84 12.90
CA ILE A 118 -4.47 16.27 11.61
C ILE A 118 -3.82 17.32 10.70
N LYS A 119 -2.71 16.96 10.08
CA LYS A 119 -2.03 17.81 9.08
C LYS A 119 -2.55 17.46 7.69
N GLY A 120 -3.21 18.42 7.03
CA GLY A 120 -3.71 18.26 5.67
C GLY A 120 -2.62 18.42 4.61
N SER A 121 -2.87 17.89 3.41
CA SER A 121 -2.03 18.17 2.24
C SER A 121 -2.22 19.62 1.77
N PRO A 122 -1.17 20.30 1.31
CA PRO A 122 -1.27 21.66 0.77
C PRO A 122 -2.12 21.74 -0.50
N ILE A 123 -2.27 20.64 -1.21
CA ILE A 123 -3.08 20.49 -2.41
C ILE A 123 -3.94 19.24 -2.31
N GLU A 124 -5.23 19.35 -2.60
CA GLU A 124 -6.17 18.23 -2.51
C GLU A 124 -6.39 17.47 -3.83
N PHE A 125 -5.99 18.07 -4.96
CA PHE A 125 -6.05 17.52 -6.31
C PHE A 125 -4.71 17.69 -7.01
N ALA A 126 -4.50 17.00 -8.13
CA ALA A 126 -3.27 17.02 -8.92
C ALA A 126 -1.99 16.76 -8.10
N TYR A 127 -2.12 16.05 -7.00
CA TYR A 127 -1.01 15.82 -6.07
C TYR A 127 -0.18 14.57 -6.41
N ARG A 128 -0.75 13.61 -7.16
CA ARG A 128 -0.07 12.35 -7.43
C ARG A 128 1.06 12.53 -8.44
N ASN A 129 2.26 12.20 -8.00
CA ASN A 129 3.48 12.17 -8.82
C ASN A 129 3.71 10.81 -9.50
N LYS A 130 2.94 9.77 -9.12
CA LYS A 130 2.96 8.43 -9.72
C LYS A 130 1.54 7.93 -9.95
N MET A 131 1.28 7.40 -11.15
CA MET A 131 0.06 6.68 -11.45
C MET A 131 0.34 5.50 -12.36
N GLU A 132 -0.25 4.36 -12.01
CA GLU A 132 -0.27 3.15 -12.82
C GLU A 132 -1.67 3.01 -13.41
N PHE A 133 -1.80 3.28 -14.71
CA PHE A 133 -3.03 3.07 -15.44
C PHE A 133 -3.01 1.68 -16.10
N SER A 134 -4.12 0.97 -16.06
CA SER A 134 -4.27 -0.34 -16.68
C SER A 134 -4.94 -0.22 -18.04
N PHE A 135 -4.47 -0.99 -19.01
CA PHE A 135 -5.23 -1.27 -20.23
C PHE A 135 -6.29 -2.33 -19.96
N GLY A 136 -7.43 -2.21 -20.60
CA GLY A 136 -8.55 -3.13 -20.44
C GLY A 136 -9.76 -2.72 -21.26
N ASP A 137 -10.95 -3.11 -20.79
CA ASP A 137 -12.23 -2.65 -21.27
C ASP A 137 -13.16 -2.27 -20.11
N GLU A 138 -14.12 -1.39 -20.36
CA GLU A 138 -15.10 -0.97 -19.34
C GLU A 138 -16.18 -2.04 -19.12
N TYR A 139 -16.44 -2.82 -20.14
CA TYR A 139 -17.36 -3.95 -20.16
C TYR A 139 -16.85 -4.98 -21.18
N LYS A 140 -17.15 -6.24 -20.94
CA LYS A 140 -16.66 -7.35 -21.75
C LYS A 140 -16.83 -7.10 -23.26
N ASP A 141 -15.74 -7.27 -24.01
CA ASP A 141 -15.63 -7.05 -25.45
C ASP A 141 -15.93 -5.58 -25.86
N GLY A 142 -15.76 -4.62 -24.94
CA GLY A 142 -15.85 -3.19 -25.17
C GLY A 142 -14.62 -2.61 -25.91
N PRO A 143 -14.64 -1.30 -26.24
CA PRO A 143 -13.48 -0.65 -26.82
C PRO A 143 -12.31 -0.61 -25.82
N LEU A 144 -11.08 -0.57 -26.37
CA LEU A 144 -9.87 -0.41 -25.54
C LEU A 144 -10.02 0.79 -24.60
N SER A 145 -9.80 0.55 -23.32
CA SER A 145 -9.78 1.54 -22.25
C SER A 145 -8.41 1.62 -21.62
N LEU A 146 -8.04 2.81 -21.15
CA LEU A 146 -6.83 3.04 -20.37
C LEU A 146 -7.19 3.88 -19.15
N GLY A 147 -6.94 3.34 -17.97
CA GLY A 147 -7.28 4.07 -16.74
C GLY A 147 -7.29 3.21 -15.49
N LEU A 148 -8.33 3.32 -14.69
CA LEU A 148 -8.40 2.74 -13.36
C LEU A 148 -9.54 1.73 -13.23
N HIS A 149 -9.34 0.74 -12.37
CA HIS A 149 -10.37 -0.28 -12.14
C HIS A 149 -11.64 0.30 -11.53
N LYS A 150 -12.76 -0.19 -12.03
CA LYS A 150 -14.09 0.10 -11.50
C LYS A 150 -14.20 -0.44 -10.07
N LYS A 151 -14.83 0.32 -9.20
CA LYS A 151 -15.05 -0.05 -7.79
C LYS A 151 -15.73 -1.41 -7.67
N GLY A 152 -15.06 -2.35 -7.00
CA GLY A 152 -15.56 -3.71 -6.80
C GLY A 152 -15.40 -4.65 -8.00
N SER A 153 -14.74 -4.23 -9.07
CA SER A 153 -14.31 -5.07 -10.19
C SER A 153 -12.78 -5.12 -10.28
N THR A 154 -12.25 -6.28 -10.65
CA THR A 154 -10.82 -6.49 -10.93
C THR A 154 -10.54 -6.54 -12.43
N TYR A 155 -11.59 -6.52 -13.26
CA TYR A 155 -11.47 -6.66 -14.71
C TYR A 155 -11.85 -5.37 -15.44
N ASP A 156 -12.95 -4.72 -15.03
CA ASP A 156 -13.47 -3.53 -15.72
C ASP A 156 -12.54 -2.33 -15.48
N VAL A 157 -12.07 -1.71 -16.56
CA VAL A 157 -11.19 -0.54 -16.55
C VAL A 157 -11.93 0.66 -17.12
N LEU A 158 -12.08 1.70 -16.32
CA LEU A 158 -12.69 2.98 -16.72
C LEU A 158 -11.64 3.88 -17.35
N ASN A 159 -11.96 4.58 -18.42
CA ASN A 159 -11.08 5.59 -19.00
C ASN A 159 -10.84 6.73 -18.00
N ALA A 160 -9.57 7.04 -17.74
CA ALA A 160 -9.18 8.04 -16.74
C ALA A 160 -8.56 9.30 -17.39
N GLU A 161 -9.09 9.74 -18.54
CA GLU A 161 -8.58 10.90 -19.31
C GLU A 161 -8.81 12.25 -18.62
N ASP A 162 -9.52 12.27 -17.48
CA ASP A 162 -9.82 13.46 -16.68
C ASP A 162 -9.65 13.15 -15.18
N CYS A 163 -8.56 12.48 -14.81
CA CYS A 163 -8.28 12.09 -13.44
C CYS A 163 -7.79 13.27 -12.60
N LYS A 164 -8.61 13.77 -11.69
CA LYS A 164 -8.27 14.95 -10.87
C LYS A 164 -7.19 14.70 -9.80
N LEU A 165 -6.75 13.46 -9.58
CA LEU A 165 -5.65 13.16 -8.66
C LEU A 165 -4.27 13.39 -9.28
N VAL A 166 -4.15 13.36 -10.62
CA VAL A 166 -2.90 13.58 -11.36
C VAL A 166 -2.87 14.96 -11.98
N HIS A 167 -1.67 15.38 -12.37
CA HIS A 167 -1.49 16.62 -13.11
C HIS A 167 -2.00 16.47 -14.56
N GLU A 168 -2.48 17.57 -15.16
CA GLU A 168 -3.03 17.60 -16.53
C GLU A 168 -2.07 17.02 -17.59
N ASP A 169 -0.76 17.17 -17.40
CA ASP A 169 0.24 16.56 -18.28
C ASP A 169 0.07 15.04 -18.37
N MET A 170 -0.23 14.38 -17.24
CA MET A 170 -0.46 12.93 -17.22
C MET A 170 -1.73 12.54 -17.96
N ASP A 171 -2.81 13.34 -17.86
CA ASP A 171 -4.05 13.11 -18.61
C ASP A 171 -3.82 13.26 -20.11
N LYS A 172 -3.06 14.28 -20.55
CA LYS A 172 -2.69 14.47 -21.96
C LYS A 172 -1.88 13.30 -22.50
N ILE A 173 -0.90 12.80 -21.73
CA ILE A 173 -0.09 11.63 -22.11
C ILE A 173 -0.97 10.38 -22.18
N LEU A 174 -1.84 10.15 -21.19
CA LEU A 174 -2.77 9.02 -21.17
C LEU A 174 -3.67 9.04 -22.42
N SER A 175 -4.28 10.19 -22.72
CA SER A 175 -5.16 10.35 -23.90
C SER A 175 -4.41 10.08 -25.20
N CYS A 176 -3.18 10.60 -25.35
CA CYS A 176 -2.33 10.35 -26.51
C CYS A 176 -2.08 8.84 -26.69
N VAL A 177 -1.66 8.15 -25.63
CA VAL A 177 -1.37 6.70 -25.65
C VAL A 177 -2.63 5.89 -25.95
N LEU A 178 -3.76 6.21 -25.30
CA LEU A 178 -5.03 5.52 -25.51
C LEU A 178 -5.50 5.63 -26.97
N HIS A 179 -5.54 6.85 -27.53
CA HIS A 179 -6.00 7.07 -28.90
C HIS A 179 -5.06 6.40 -29.92
N TYR A 180 -3.74 6.49 -29.72
CA TYR A 180 -2.76 5.85 -30.56
C TYR A 180 -3.00 4.34 -30.74
N PHE A 181 -3.20 3.60 -29.63
CA PHE A 181 -3.41 2.16 -29.68
C PHE A 181 -4.85 1.77 -30.06
N ARG A 182 -5.83 2.58 -29.68
CA ARG A 182 -7.24 2.36 -30.06
C ARG A 182 -7.43 2.42 -31.58
N GLU A 183 -6.86 3.42 -32.26
CA GLU A 183 -6.92 3.57 -33.71
C GLU A 183 -6.25 2.40 -34.48
N ARG A 184 -5.27 1.78 -33.85
CA ARG A 184 -4.53 0.63 -34.44
C ARG A 184 -5.12 -0.71 -34.07
N GLY A 185 -6.15 -0.76 -33.23
CA GLY A 185 -6.80 -2.00 -32.82
C GLY A 185 -5.87 -2.94 -32.03
N VAL A 186 -4.90 -2.40 -31.31
CA VAL A 186 -3.93 -3.21 -30.54
C VAL A 186 -4.60 -3.85 -29.34
N SER A 187 -4.33 -5.14 -29.13
CA SER A 187 -4.90 -5.93 -28.04
C SER A 187 -4.34 -5.54 -26.68
N TYR A 188 -5.16 -5.59 -25.62
CA TYR A 188 -4.67 -5.56 -24.24
C TYR A 188 -4.52 -6.97 -23.67
N TYR A 189 -3.71 -7.11 -22.61
CA TYR A 189 -3.45 -8.39 -21.94
C TYR A 189 -4.66 -8.87 -21.13
N HIS A 190 -5.25 -9.97 -21.54
CA HIS A 190 -6.36 -10.61 -20.86
C HIS A 190 -5.86 -11.51 -19.73
N LYS A 191 -6.04 -11.10 -18.48
CA LYS A 191 -5.56 -11.80 -17.26
C LYS A 191 -6.03 -13.25 -17.13
N MET A 192 -7.18 -13.63 -17.71
CA MET A 192 -7.71 -14.99 -17.64
C MET A 192 -7.20 -15.91 -18.75
N GLN A 193 -6.90 -15.34 -19.91
CA GLN A 193 -6.43 -16.07 -21.10
C GLN A 193 -4.91 -16.03 -21.22
N HIS A 194 -4.27 -15.10 -20.52
CA HIS A 194 -2.83 -14.83 -20.58
C HIS A 194 -2.34 -14.48 -21.98
N THR A 195 -3.16 -13.75 -22.74
CA THR A 195 -2.86 -13.33 -24.11
C THR A 195 -3.15 -11.85 -24.31
N GLY A 196 -2.40 -11.20 -25.21
CA GLY A 196 -2.53 -9.80 -25.58
C GLY A 196 -1.26 -9.00 -25.24
N TYR A 197 -1.19 -7.77 -25.75
CA TYR A 197 0.03 -6.97 -25.75
C TYR A 197 0.07 -5.93 -24.63
N LEU A 198 -0.88 -5.00 -24.59
CA LEU A 198 -0.87 -3.83 -23.70
C LEU A 198 -1.22 -4.21 -22.26
N ARG A 199 -0.40 -3.80 -21.29
CA ARG A 199 -0.66 -4.08 -19.87
C ARG A 199 -0.92 -2.82 -19.06
N HIS A 200 0.07 -1.93 -18.95
CA HIS A 200 -0.03 -0.74 -18.13
C HIS A 200 0.67 0.46 -18.76
N LEU A 201 0.22 1.64 -18.36
CA LEU A 201 0.94 2.89 -18.54
C LEU A 201 1.32 3.41 -17.16
N LEU A 202 2.62 3.37 -16.83
CA LEU A 202 3.14 3.91 -15.59
C LEU A 202 3.69 5.30 -15.86
N LEU A 203 3.08 6.32 -15.28
CA LEU A 203 3.52 7.70 -15.38
C LEU A 203 4.10 8.18 -14.06
N ARG A 204 5.21 8.91 -14.14
CA ARG A 204 5.79 9.65 -13.02
C ARG A 204 6.04 11.08 -13.43
N ARG A 205 5.79 12.02 -12.52
CA ARG A 205 6.02 13.45 -12.73
C ARG A 205 6.57 14.09 -11.46
N GLY A 206 7.71 14.75 -11.57
CA GLY A 206 8.22 15.57 -10.49
C GLY A 206 7.29 16.74 -10.21
N SER A 207 6.86 16.87 -8.96
CA SER A 207 5.93 17.94 -8.54
C SER A 207 6.60 19.32 -8.55
N ARG A 208 7.91 19.38 -8.27
CA ARG A 208 8.69 20.61 -8.29
C ARG A 208 9.48 20.78 -9.57
N THR A 209 10.02 19.70 -10.12
CA THR A 209 10.88 19.76 -11.31
C THR A 209 10.08 19.80 -12.61
N GLY A 210 8.84 19.28 -12.62
CA GLY A 210 8.05 19.10 -13.84
C GLY A 210 8.60 18.02 -14.78
N GLU A 211 9.64 17.28 -14.39
CA GLU A 211 10.19 16.19 -15.18
C GLU A 211 9.21 15.01 -15.25
N ILE A 212 9.01 14.46 -16.44
CA ILE A 212 8.04 13.38 -16.67
C ILE A 212 8.74 12.15 -17.22
N LEU A 213 8.45 10.99 -16.61
CA LEU A 213 8.90 9.69 -17.07
C LEU A 213 7.69 8.87 -17.53
N VAL A 214 7.68 8.48 -18.79
CA VAL A 214 6.61 7.70 -19.42
C VAL A 214 7.07 6.27 -19.58
N ASN A 215 6.33 5.31 -19.01
CA ASN A 215 6.68 3.90 -19.08
C ASN A 215 5.49 3.11 -19.64
N LEU A 216 5.63 2.62 -20.86
CA LEU A 216 4.67 1.71 -21.48
C LEU A 216 5.04 0.28 -21.09
N VAL A 217 4.11 -0.44 -20.49
CA VAL A 217 4.29 -1.83 -20.06
C VAL A 217 3.48 -2.75 -20.96
N THR A 218 4.15 -3.72 -21.58
CA THR A 218 3.54 -4.67 -22.50
C THR A 218 3.98 -6.11 -22.21
N THR A 219 3.42 -7.07 -22.91
CA THR A 219 3.98 -8.42 -23.00
C THR A 219 4.97 -8.52 -24.17
N SER A 220 5.76 -9.61 -24.22
CA SER A 220 6.59 -9.96 -25.38
C SER A 220 5.83 -10.73 -26.49
N GLN A 221 4.51 -10.95 -26.35
CA GLN A 221 3.73 -11.79 -27.25
C GLN A 221 3.53 -11.18 -28.65
N GLU A 222 3.58 -9.86 -28.74
CA GLU A 222 3.47 -9.11 -29.99
C GLU A 222 4.57 -8.04 -30.01
N GLU A 223 4.92 -7.56 -31.18
CA GLU A 223 5.93 -6.50 -31.37
C GLU A 223 5.36 -5.40 -32.28
N TYR A 224 5.48 -4.16 -31.81
CA TYR A 224 5.06 -2.98 -32.53
C TYR A 224 6.18 -1.97 -32.64
N ASP A 225 6.25 -1.27 -33.76
CA ASP A 225 7.09 -0.08 -33.87
C ASP A 225 6.50 1.04 -33.01
N LEU A 226 7.23 1.41 -31.96
CA LEU A 226 6.84 2.47 -31.02
C LEU A 226 7.43 3.84 -31.35
N GLU A 227 8.18 3.95 -32.46
CA GLU A 227 8.76 5.23 -32.89
C GLU A 227 7.68 6.29 -33.14
N PRO A 228 6.57 6.00 -33.86
CA PRO A 228 5.50 6.98 -34.07
C PRO A 228 4.79 7.39 -32.77
N LEU A 229 4.68 6.48 -31.75
CA LEU A 229 4.13 6.83 -30.44
C LEU A 229 5.07 7.80 -29.70
N LYS A 230 6.39 7.53 -29.74
CA LYS A 230 7.40 8.41 -29.15
C LYS A 230 7.30 9.82 -29.75
N GLU A 231 7.25 9.93 -31.08
CA GLU A 231 7.10 11.21 -31.75
C GLU A 231 5.82 11.95 -31.33
N ALA A 232 4.69 11.24 -31.26
CA ALA A 232 3.41 11.81 -30.82
C ALA A 232 3.48 12.33 -29.37
N LEU A 233 4.11 11.57 -28.46
CA LEU A 233 4.30 11.97 -27.06
C LEU A 233 5.19 13.22 -26.93
N LEU A 234 6.29 13.28 -27.68
CA LEU A 234 7.20 14.43 -27.67
C LEU A 234 6.61 15.69 -28.32
N ALA A 235 5.58 15.54 -29.15
CA ALA A 235 4.85 16.65 -29.76
C ALA A 235 3.76 17.25 -28.86
N LEU A 236 3.47 16.64 -27.69
CA LEU A 236 2.45 17.15 -26.78
C LEU A 236 2.85 18.51 -26.17
N ASN A 237 1.87 19.41 -26.09
CA ASN A 237 2.03 20.67 -25.37
C ASN A 237 1.79 20.43 -23.86
N LEU A 238 2.85 20.15 -23.11
CA LEU A 238 2.87 19.90 -21.67
C LEU A 238 3.41 21.11 -20.93
N GLU A 239 3.01 21.26 -19.67
CA GLU A 239 3.64 22.23 -18.75
C GLU A 239 5.03 21.75 -18.33
N GLY A 240 5.15 20.45 -18.01
CA GLY A 240 6.41 19.79 -17.71
C GLY A 240 7.16 19.34 -18.96
N SER A 241 8.20 18.54 -18.77
CA SER A 241 9.03 18.01 -19.85
C SER A 241 9.17 16.51 -19.75
N ILE A 242 8.93 15.77 -20.83
CA ILE A 242 9.24 14.35 -20.91
C ILE A 242 10.76 14.21 -20.96
N VAL A 243 11.34 13.66 -19.89
CA VAL A 243 12.78 13.40 -19.76
C VAL A 243 13.16 11.98 -20.15
N GLY A 244 12.18 11.07 -20.18
CA GLY A 244 12.40 9.70 -20.60
C GLY A 244 11.10 9.01 -21.04
N ILE A 245 11.24 8.12 -22.02
CA ILE A 245 10.19 7.21 -22.48
C ILE A 245 10.78 5.81 -22.49
N LEU A 246 10.18 4.90 -21.74
CA LEU A 246 10.62 3.52 -21.61
C LEU A 246 9.56 2.56 -22.11
N HIS A 247 9.99 1.50 -22.78
CA HIS A 247 9.19 0.33 -23.08
C HIS A 247 9.63 -0.81 -22.15
N ILE A 248 8.73 -1.24 -21.29
CA ILE A 248 8.95 -2.26 -20.27
C ILE A 248 8.20 -3.53 -20.69
N ILE A 249 8.92 -4.63 -20.82
CA ILE A 249 8.34 -5.95 -21.08
C ILE A 249 8.09 -6.62 -19.73
N ASN A 250 6.88 -7.15 -19.57
CA ASN A 250 6.43 -7.84 -18.36
C ASN A 250 5.56 -9.04 -18.77
N ASP A 251 6.15 -10.23 -18.73
CA ASP A 251 5.48 -11.48 -19.09
C ASP A 251 4.93 -12.24 -17.87
N SER A 252 4.98 -11.63 -16.67
CA SER A 252 4.43 -12.27 -15.48
C SER A 252 2.93 -12.51 -15.59
N LEU A 253 2.47 -13.64 -15.07
CA LEU A 253 1.04 -13.96 -15.00
C LEU A 253 0.29 -13.08 -14.00
N SER A 254 1.00 -12.57 -13.00
CA SER A 254 0.44 -11.65 -12.01
C SER A 254 0.26 -10.25 -12.59
N ASP A 255 -0.67 -9.48 -12.01
CA ASP A 255 -0.95 -8.10 -12.40
C ASP A 255 0.00 -7.08 -11.74
N VAL A 256 1.17 -7.51 -11.36
CA VAL A 256 2.19 -6.64 -10.76
C VAL A 256 2.99 -5.95 -11.84
N VAL A 257 3.16 -4.63 -11.74
CA VAL A 257 4.03 -3.87 -12.63
C VAL A 257 5.48 -4.12 -12.23
N LYS A 258 6.15 -4.98 -12.98
CA LYS A 258 7.58 -5.29 -12.87
C LYS A 258 8.24 -5.27 -14.25
N SER A 259 9.54 -5.37 -14.32
CA SER A 259 10.29 -5.42 -15.57
C SER A 259 11.00 -6.78 -15.68
N ASP A 260 10.77 -7.46 -16.79
CA ASP A 260 11.60 -8.57 -17.25
C ASP A 260 12.67 -8.03 -18.22
N GLU A 261 12.34 -6.98 -19.00
CA GLU A 261 13.26 -6.22 -19.87
C GLU A 261 12.83 -4.76 -19.92
N THR A 262 13.76 -3.83 -19.93
CA THR A 262 13.50 -2.39 -20.11
C THR A 262 14.28 -1.87 -21.31
N ARG A 263 13.58 -1.24 -22.27
CA ARG A 263 14.13 -0.60 -23.46
C ARG A 263 13.93 0.91 -23.34
N LEU A 264 15.02 1.67 -23.45
CA LEU A 264 14.96 3.13 -23.47
C LEU A 264 14.64 3.59 -24.88
N LEU A 265 13.45 4.22 -25.08
CA LEU A 265 13.03 4.78 -26.35
C LEU A 265 13.48 6.23 -26.52
N TYR A 266 13.58 6.99 -25.42
CA TYR A 266 13.98 8.38 -25.43
C TYR A 266 14.57 8.81 -24.08
N GLY A 267 15.59 9.66 -24.11
CA GLY A 267 16.12 10.40 -22.96
C GLY A 267 16.80 9.50 -21.92
N GLN A 268 16.28 9.48 -20.72
CA GLN A 268 16.85 8.79 -19.56
C GLN A 268 15.80 7.90 -18.85
N ASP A 269 16.26 6.96 -18.03
CA ASP A 269 15.42 6.01 -17.29
C ASP A 269 15.09 6.46 -15.87
N TYR A 270 15.25 7.73 -15.56
CA TYR A 270 14.97 8.34 -14.28
C TYR A 270 14.44 9.77 -14.46
N PHE A 271 13.90 10.33 -13.39
CA PHE A 271 13.58 11.74 -13.27
C PHE A 271 14.03 12.25 -11.89
N TYR A 272 14.08 13.56 -11.73
CA TYR A 272 14.39 14.17 -10.46
C TYR A 272 13.15 14.75 -9.80
N GLU A 273 13.09 14.62 -8.47
CA GLU A 273 12.13 15.31 -7.60
C GLU A 273 12.90 16.04 -6.49
N GLU A 274 12.29 17.10 -5.97
CA GLU A 274 12.84 17.88 -4.87
C GLU A 274 11.90 17.86 -3.66
N LEU A 275 12.44 17.52 -2.49
CA LEU A 275 11.75 17.55 -1.20
C LEU A 275 12.65 18.20 -0.15
N LEU A 276 12.13 19.23 0.55
CA LEU A 276 12.86 19.88 1.65
C LEU A 276 14.28 20.27 1.27
N GLU A 277 14.45 20.85 0.07
CA GLU A 277 15.74 21.28 -0.50
C GLU A 277 16.70 20.13 -0.87
N LEU A 278 16.29 18.88 -0.72
CA LEU A 278 17.05 17.71 -1.17
C LEU A 278 16.52 17.25 -2.54
N ARG A 279 17.45 16.82 -3.40
CA ARG A 279 17.15 16.31 -4.72
C ARG A 279 17.24 14.78 -4.74
N PHE A 280 16.26 14.14 -5.35
CA PHE A 280 16.16 12.67 -5.42
C PHE A 280 16.08 12.22 -6.87
N LYS A 281 16.97 11.29 -7.25
CA LYS A 281 16.90 10.54 -8.50
C LYS A 281 15.94 9.38 -8.33
N ILE A 282 14.90 9.32 -9.16
CA ILE A 282 13.81 8.35 -9.03
C ILE A 282 13.68 7.59 -10.34
N THR A 283 13.77 6.26 -10.27
CA THR A 283 13.54 5.34 -11.39
C THR A 283 12.07 4.90 -11.48
N PRO A 284 11.62 4.21 -12.53
CA PRO A 284 10.23 3.74 -12.66
C PRO A 284 9.73 2.97 -11.44
N PHE A 285 10.56 2.10 -10.87
CA PHE A 285 10.19 1.17 -9.80
C PHE A 285 10.60 1.62 -8.39
N SER A 286 11.40 2.68 -8.26
CA SER A 286 11.75 3.22 -6.94
C SER A 286 10.52 3.59 -6.14
N PHE A 287 10.48 3.18 -4.86
CA PHE A 287 9.48 3.71 -3.96
C PHE A 287 9.75 5.20 -3.72
N PHE A 288 8.72 5.98 -3.80
CA PHE A 288 8.71 7.40 -3.46
C PHE A 288 7.28 7.79 -3.10
N GLN A 289 7.09 8.64 -2.09
CA GLN A 289 5.75 9.05 -1.65
C GLN A 289 4.98 9.67 -2.82
N PRO A 290 3.74 9.21 -3.09
CA PRO A 290 3.00 9.62 -4.29
C PRO A 290 2.47 11.06 -4.25
N ASN A 291 2.55 11.73 -3.11
CA ASN A 291 2.23 13.13 -2.91
C ASN A 291 3.45 13.86 -2.35
N SER A 292 4.27 14.46 -3.21
CA SER A 292 5.50 15.15 -2.81
C SER A 292 5.25 16.29 -1.82
N ARG A 293 4.16 17.07 -2.01
CA ARG A 293 3.82 18.19 -1.13
C ARG A 293 3.34 17.72 0.25
N GLY A 294 2.54 16.67 0.30
CA GLY A 294 2.15 16.03 1.55
C GLY A 294 3.34 15.34 2.23
N ALA A 295 4.27 14.75 1.46
CA ALA A 295 5.46 14.12 1.99
C ALA A 295 6.39 15.12 2.70
N GLU A 296 6.48 16.37 2.22
CA GLU A 296 7.22 17.43 2.93
C GLU A 296 6.64 17.65 4.34
N ILE A 297 5.31 17.67 4.49
CA ILE A 297 4.65 17.80 5.80
C ILE A 297 4.92 16.57 6.67
N LEU A 298 4.79 15.37 6.09
CA LEU A 298 5.08 14.12 6.80
C LEU A 298 6.52 14.12 7.34
N TYR A 299 7.48 14.41 6.50
CA TYR A 299 8.90 14.37 6.86
C TYR A 299 9.33 15.51 7.79
N GLN A 300 8.74 16.70 7.66
CA GLN A 300 8.91 17.77 8.64
C GLN A 300 8.40 17.32 10.02
N THR A 301 7.24 16.67 10.05
CA THR A 301 6.67 16.13 11.30
C THR A 301 7.57 15.05 11.91
N VAL A 302 8.12 14.15 11.08
CA VAL A 302 9.10 13.14 11.54
C VAL A 302 10.31 13.84 12.15
N ARG A 303 10.86 14.86 11.47
CA ARG A 303 12.00 15.64 11.98
C ARG A 303 11.69 16.39 13.29
N GLU A 304 10.47 16.93 13.42
CA GLU A 304 10.00 17.55 14.68
C GLU A 304 9.93 16.50 15.81
N TYR A 305 9.50 15.27 15.50
CA TYR A 305 9.41 14.18 16.48
C TYR A 305 10.78 13.58 16.84
N ILE A 306 11.72 13.56 15.91
CA ILE A 306 13.14 13.23 16.17
C ILE A 306 13.72 14.23 17.16
N GLY A 307 13.46 15.53 16.98
CA GLY A 307 13.98 16.61 17.81
C GLY A 307 15.48 16.85 17.59
N ASP A 308 16.18 17.41 18.59
CA ASP A 308 17.62 17.66 18.51
C ASP A 308 18.41 16.36 18.80
N THR A 309 19.08 15.86 17.79
CA THR A 309 19.88 14.63 17.82
C THR A 309 21.29 14.82 17.25
N LYS A 310 21.83 16.08 17.29
CA LYS A 310 23.14 16.42 16.71
C LYS A 310 24.31 15.59 17.22
N ASP A 311 24.22 15.11 18.44
CA ASP A 311 25.24 14.25 19.07
C ASP A 311 24.85 12.76 19.06
N LYS A 312 23.76 12.40 18.41
CA LYS A 312 23.12 11.08 18.50
C LYS A 312 23.23 10.27 17.22
N VAL A 313 23.26 8.96 17.38
CA VAL A 313 23.14 7.97 16.30
C VAL A 313 21.67 7.61 16.13
N VAL A 314 21.15 7.76 14.90
CA VAL A 314 19.77 7.46 14.54
C VAL A 314 19.75 6.25 13.61
N PHE A 315 18.90 5.28 13.91
CA PHE A 315 18.61 4.19 12.96
C PHE A 315 17.32 4.50 12.20
N ASP A 316 17.37 4.37 10.88
CA ASP A 316 16.21 4.41 9.98
C ASP A 316 15.98 2.99 9.43
N LEU A 317 15.06 2.26 10.09
CA LEU A 317 14.77 0.87 9.74
C LEU A 317 13.62 0.83 8.74
N TYR A 318 13.81 0.06 7.66
CA TYR A 318 12.98 0.07 6.43
C TYR A 318 13.18 1.36 5.62
N SER A 319 14.45 1.75 5.41
CA SER A 319 14.82 3.08 4.92
C SER A 319 14.47 3.35 3.43
N GLY A 320 14.10 2.32 2.66
CA GLY A 320 13.79 2.46 1.24
C GLY A 320 14.93 3.14 0.46
N THR A 321 14.61 4.18 -0.31
CA THR A 321 15.60 4.99 -1.04
C THR A 321 16.29 6.05 -0.17
N GLY A 322 16.22 5.91 1.16
CA GLY A 322 16.93 6.74 2.12
C GLY A 322 16.39 8.16 2.30
N THR A 323 15.14 8.41 1.94
CA THR A 323 14.55 9.76 2.02
C THR A 323 14.48 10.25 3.46
N ILE A 324 13.95 9.44 4.40
CA ILE A 324 13.84 9.79 5.81
C ILE A 324 15.23 9.90 6.44
N ALA A 325 16.12 8.95 6.16
CA ALA A 325 17.50 8.98 6.65
C ALA A 325 18.21 10.29 6.28
N GLN A 326 18.10 10.74 5.03
CA GLN A 326 18.73 11.98 4.57
C GLN A 326 18.12 13.23 5.24
N ILE A 327 16.80 13.25 5.44
CA ILE A 327 16.13 14.34 6.15
C ILE A 327 16.52 14.37 7.63
N ALA A 328 16.68 13.20 8.26
CA ALA A 328 17.13 13.05 9.64
C ALA A 328 18.62 13.45 9.79
N ALA A 329 19.45 13.25 8.77
CA ALA A 329 20.86 13.59 8.77
C ALA A 329 21.14 15.06 9.07
N ALA A 330 20.23 15.97 8.70
CA ALA A 330 20.33 17.39 8.98
C ALA A 330 20.35 17.71 10.51
N VAL A 331 19.78 16.82 11.33
CA VAL A 331 19.64 17.01 12.79
C VAL A 331 20.32 15.90 13.60
N ALA A 332 21.01 14.94 12.99
CA ALA A 332 21.67 13.83 13.63
C ALA A 332 23.18 13.85 13.45
N LYS A 333 23.93 13.25 14.39
CA LYS A 333 25.37 13.00 14.23
C LYS A 333 25.64 12.01 13.12
N GLN A 334 24.92 10.92 13.11
CA GLN A 334 25.00 9.83 12.14
C GLN A 334 23.64 9.18 11.97
N VAL A 335 23.30 8.78 10.74
CA VAL A 335 22.12 7.98 10.46
C VAL A 335 22.55 6.68 9.80
N ILE A 336 22.01 5.55 10.28
CA ILE A 336 22.21 4.24 9.68
C ILE A 336 20.86 3.75 9.15
N GLY A 337 20.74 3.69 7.83
CA GLY A 337 19.58 3.16 7.12
C GLY A 337 19.72 1.66 6.85
N VAL A 338 18.66 0.89 7.10
CA VAL A 338 18.59 -0.54 6.80
C VAL A 338 17.42 -0.80 5.87
N GLU A 339 17.70 -1.41 4.72
CA GLU A 339 16.71 -1.74 3.69
C GLU A 339 17.04 -3.10 3.06
N ILE A 340 16.01 -3.91 2.82
CA ILE A 340 16.20 -5.27 2.28
C ILE A 340 16.48 -5.28 0.76
N ILE A 341 16.06 -4.25 0.03
CA ILE A 341 16.17 -4.16 -1.42
C ILE A 341 17.51 -3.52 -1.81
N PRO A 342 18.47 -4.28 -2.39
CA PRO A 342 19.80 -3.74 -2.72
C PRO A 342 19.76 -2.53 -3.66
N GLU A 343 18.85 -2.53 -4.65
CA GLU A 343 18.71 -1.44 -5.61
C GLU A 343 18.22 -0.14 -4.94
N ALA A 344 17.37 -0.26 -3.91
CA ALA A 344 16.93 0.89 -3.12
C ALA A 344 18.09 1.46 -2.28
N VAL A 345 18.93 0.59 -1.73
CA VAL A 345 20.14 1.00 -0.97
C VAL A 345 21.14 1.71 -1.87
N GLU A 346 21.40 1.23 -3.08
CA GLU A 346 22.27 1.93 -4.03
C GLU A 346 21.69 3.29 -4.43
N ALA A 347 20.37 3.38 -4.68
CA ALA A 347 19.70 4.65 -4.94
C ALA A 347 19.82 5.60 -3.73
N ALA A 348 19.73 5.08 -2.49
CA ALA A 348 19.92 5.88 -1.27
C ALA A 348 21.32 6.46 -1.17
N LYS A 349 22.35 5.66 -1.49
CA LYS A 349 23.76 6.13 -1.52
C LYS A 349 23.99 7.19 -2.61
N GLU A 350 23.48 6.95 -3.83
CA GLU A 350 23.56 7.92 -4.92
C GLU A 350 22.91 9.25 -4.54
N ASN A 351 21.69 9.20 -3.98
CA ASN A 351 20.94 10.38 -3.55
C ASN A 351 21.67 11.13 -2.42
N ALA A 352 22.22 10.43 -1.42
CA ALA A 352 22.98 11.05 -0.35
C ALA A 352 24.25 11.74 -0.87
N ALA A 353 24.99 11.10 -1.79
CA ALA A 353 26.16 11.68 -2.43
C ALA A 353 25.80 12.93 -3.24
N MET A 354 24.71 12.89 -4.01
CA MET A 354 24.22 14.03 -4.80
C MET A 354 23.85 15.22 -3.92
N ASN A 355 23.30 14.97 -2.74
CA ASN A 355 22.90 15.98 -1.76
C ASN A 355 24.06 16.41 -0.84
N GLY A 356 25.29 15.87 -1.03
CA GLY A 356 26.44 16.18 -0.19
C GLY A 356 26.32 15.69 1.26
N ILE A 357 25.45 14.69 1.52
CA ILE A 357 25.22 14.13 2.83
C ILE A 357 26.26 13.05 3.10
N THR A 358 27.11 13.26 4.12
CA THR A 358 28.24 12.37 4.44
C THR A 358 28.03 11.57 5.75
N ASN A 359 27.00 11.88 6.51
CA ASN A 359 26.70 11.25 7.79
C ASN A 359 25.57 10.20 7.73
N CYS A 360 25.22 9.72 6.51
CA CYS A 360 24.34 8.58 6.30
C CYS A 360 25.14 7.36 5.85
N THR A 361 24.84 6.20 6.44
CA THR A 361 25.32 4.89 5.99
C THR A 361 24.12 4.01 5.68
N PHE A 362 24.14 3.27 4.56
CA PHE A 362 23.03 2.42 4.15
C PHE A 362 23.48 0.96 4.02
N LEU A 363 22.71 0.05 4.62
CA LEU A 363 22.95 -1.39 4.66
C LEU A 363 21.86 -2.13 3.90
N ALA A 364 22.27 -2.99 2.96
CA ALA A 364 21.37 -3.84 2.19
C ALA A 364 21.21 -5.19 2.89
N ASP A 365 20.25 -5.29 3.81
CA ASP A 365 19.92 -6.55 4.49
C ASP A 365 18.52 -6.50 5.10
N ASP A 366 17.99 -7.67 5.44
CA ASP A 366 16.79 -7.78 6.26
C ASP A 366 17.02 -7.17 7.64
N VAL A 367 16.08 -6.35 8.12
CA VAL A 367 16.20 -5.67 9.44
C VAL A 367 16.49 -6.68 10.55
N LEU A 368 15.80 -7.83 10.55
CA LEU A 368 15.98 -8.86 11.58
C LEU A 368 17.42 -9.42 11.63
N LYS A 369 18.10 -9.50 10.48
CA LYS A 369 19.50 -9.97 10.38
C LYS A 369 20.48 -8.84 10.65
N ALA A 370 20.24 -7.66 10.09
CA ALA A 370 21.11 -6.50 10.26
C ALA A 370 21.33 -6.17 11.74
N LEU A 371 20.29 -6.29 12.55
CA LEU A 371 20.34 -6.06 14.00
C LEU A 371 21.27 -7.05 14.76
N ASP A 372 21.68 -8.15 14.15
CA ASP A 372 22.60 -9.12 14.78
C ASP A 372 24.08 -8.73 14.64
N TYR A 373 24.46 -7.89 13.67
CA TYR A 373 25.85 -7.55 13.39
C TYR A 373 26.18 -6.04 13.38
N ILE A 374 25.19 -5.17 13.42
CA ILE A 374 25.44 -3.72 13.58
C ILE A 374 26.04 -3.51 14.97
N THR A 375 27.23 -2.91 15.01
CA THR A 375 27.99 -2.66 16.25
C THR A 375 27.61 -1.36 16.93
N GLU A 376 27.13 -0.41 16.16
CA GLU A 376 26.65 0.88 16.63
C GLU A 376 25.38 0.71 17.46
N LYS A 377 25.27 1.52 18.52
CA LYS A 377 24.05 1.57 19.32
C LYS A 377 23.27 2.82 18.95
N PRO A 378 21.99 2.69 18.58
CA PRO A 378 21.15 3.85 18.32
C PRO A 378 20.79 4.57 19.63
N ASP A 379 20.70 5.90 19.54
CA ASP A 379 20.07 6.73 20.56
C ASP A 379 18.58 6.95 20.29
N LEU A 380 18.20 6.83 18.99
CA LEU A 380 16.83 6.94 18.51
C LEU A 380 16.62 6.00 17.31
N ILE A 381 15.44 5.42 17.20
CA ILE A 381 15.06 4.59 16.07
C ILE A 381 13.85 5.20 15.35
N ILE A 382 13.92 5.26 14.03
CA ILE A 382 12.80 5.56 13.13
C ILE A 382 12.34 4.25 12.52
N LEU A 383 11.03 4.03 12.50
CA LEU A 383 10.38 2.87 11.90
C LEU A 383 9.40 3.35 10.82
N ASP A 384 9.60 2.95 9.57
CA ASP A 384 8.64 3.13 8.47
C ASP A 384 8.37 1.77 7.79
N PRO A 385 7.76 0.81 8.53
CA PRO A 385 7.58 -0.54 8.03
C PRO A 385 6.52 -0.61 6.93
N PRO A 386 6.45 -1.73 6.17
CA PRO A 386 5.40 -1.97 5.20
C PRO A 386 4.00 -1.99 5.87
N ARG A 387 2.95 -2.03 5.03
CA ARG A 387 1.54 -1.96 5.47
C ARG A 387 1.14 -2.93 6.58
N ASP A 388 1.81 -4.05 6.69
CA ASP A 388 1.51 -5.08 7.70
C ASP A 388 2.15 -4.79 9.07
N GLY A 389 2.88 -3.68 9.19
CA GLY A 389 3.58 -3.28 10.42
C GLY A 389 4.96 -3.94 10.54
N VAL A 390 5.55 -3.85 11.73
CA VAL A 390 6.85 -4.47 12.01
C VAL A 390 6.68 -5.98 12.17
N HIS A 391 7.57 -6.74 11.53
CA HIS A 391 7.54 -8.20 11.65
C HIS A 391 7.62 -8.64 13.12
N PRO A 392 6.74 -9.57 13.61
CA PRO A 392 6.65 -9.94 15.02
C PRO A 392 7.95 -10.45 15.65
N LYS A 393 8.86 -11.03 14.86
CA LYS A 393 10.18 -11.45 15.34
C LYS A 393 11.20 -10.30 15.35
N ALA A 394 11.04 -9.27 14.53
CA ALA A 394 11.94 -8.13 14.48
C ALA A 394 11.63 -7.12 15.60
N LEU A 395 10.37 -6.89 15.88
CA LEU A 395 9.95 -5.90 16.86
C LEU A 395 10.58 -6.11 18.25
N PRO A 396 10.60 -7.33 18.85
CA PRO A 396 11.28 -7.56 20.11
C PRO A 396 12.78 -7.22 20.07
N LYS A 397 13.50 -7.58 18.99
CA LYS A 397 14.93 -7.25 18.85
C LYS A 397 15.17 -5.75 18.77
N ILE A 398 14.31 -5.03 18.03
CA ILE A 398 14.36 -3.56 17.94
C ILE A 398 14.18 -2.94 19.32
N LEU A 399 13.21 -3.42 20.10
CA LEU A 399 12.91 -2.92 21.43
C LEU A 399 13.99 -3.27 22.48
N ASP A 400 14.73 -4.36 22.25
CA ASP A 400 15.84 -4.78 23.13
C ASP A 400 17.06 -3.83 23.07
N TYR A 401 17.18 -2.95 22.05
CA TYR A 401 18.14 -1.84 22.08
C TYR A 401 17.87 -0.88 23.26
N GLY A 402 16.62 -0.80 23.70
CA GLY A 402 16.25 -0.03 24.88
C GLY A 402 16.42 1.48 24.73
N VAL A 403 16.35 1.99 23.49
CA VAL A 403 16.41 3.44 23.21
C VAL A 403 15.31 4.18 23.96
N GLU A 404 15.56 5.44 24.32
CA GLU A 404 14.55 6.23 25.03
C GLU A 404 13.36 6.60 24.16
N ARG A 405 13.57 6.77 22.85
CA ARG A 405 12.55 7.27 21.91
C ARG A 405 12.56 6.50 20.61
N ILE A 406 11.35 6.24 20.09
CA ILE A 406 11.13 5.63 18.77
C ILE A 406 10.10 6.49 18.03
N VAL A 407 10.39 6.84 16.80
CA VAL A 407 9.42 7.50 15.89
C VAL A 407 8.89 6.45 14.94
N TYR A 408 7.59 6.17 14.98
CA TYR A 408 6.95 5.17 14.14
C TYR A 408 6.01 5.86 13.14
N ILE A 409 6.26 5.62 11.84
CA ILE A 409 5.47 6.10 10.71
C ILE A 409 4.64 4.93 10.20
N SER A 410 3.36 5.14 9.89
CA SER A 410 2.50 4.05 9.39
C SER A 410 1.48 4.54 8.37
N CYS A 411 1.51 3.92 7.19
CA CYS A 411 0.48 4.09 6.17
C CYS A 411 -0.80 3.25 6.43
N LYS A 412 -0.78 2.39 7.47
CA LYS A 412 -1.93 1.59 7.92
C LYS A 412 -2.04 1.67 9.45
N PRO A 413 -2.65 2.71 9.98
CA PRO A 413 -2.74 2.95 11.43
C PRO A 413 -3.25 1.77 12.26
N SER A 414 -4.07 0.88 11.67
CA SER A 414 -4.54 -0.33 12.34
C SER A 414 -3.43 -1.36 12.60
N SER A 415 -2.37 -1.40 11.78
CA SER A 415 -1.20 -2.24 12.06
C SER A 415 -0.38 -1.66 13.20
N LEU A 416 -0.18 -0.34 13.21
CA LEU A 416 0.47 0.35 14.31
C LEU A 416 -0.30 0.16 15.63
N ALA A 417 -1.63 0.35 15.63
CA ALA A 417 -2.47 0.14 16.81
C ALA A 417 -2.30 -1.28 17.42
N ARG A 418 -2.18 -2.30 16.56
CA ARG A 418 -1.87 -3.67 16.99
C ARG A 418 -0.47 -3.77 17.60
N ASP A 419 0.54 -3.14 16.98
CA ASP A 419 1.93 -3.21 17.41
C ASP A 419 2.15 -2.51 18.77
N LEU A 420 1.32 -1.48 19.12
CA LEU A 420 1.39 -0.75 20.38
C LEU A 420 1.39 -1.67 21.62
N ALA A 421 0.62 -2.76 21.60
CA ALA A 421 0.59 -3.70 22.72
C ALA A 421 1.97 -4.32 23.01
N MET A 422 2.80 -4.56 21.98
CA MET A 422 4.16 -5.08 22.17
C MET A 422 5.12 -3.98 22.65
N PHE A 423 4.93 -2.74 22.21
CA PHE A 423 5.66 -1.59 22.74
C PHE A 423 5.40 -1.40 24.23
N GLU A 424 4.14 -1.47 24.65
CA GLU A 424 3.76 -1.36 26.08
C GLU A 424 4.36 -2.48 26.92
N ALA A 425 4.33 -3.73 26.42
CA ALA A 425 4.95 -4.87 27.10
C ALA A 425 6.47 -4.70 27.35
N LYS A 426 7.13 -3.81 26.58
CA LYS A 426 8.55 -3.46 26.70
C LYS A 426 8.78 -2.10 27.41
N GLY A 427 7.73 -1.50 27.97
CA GLY A 427 7.78 -0.26 28.74
C GLY A 427 7.76 1.02 27.89
N TYR A 428 7.39 0.94 26.61
CA TYR A 428 7.17 2.11 25.78
C TYR A 428 5.70 2.53 25.84
N ARG A 429 5.45 3.83 25.81
CA ARG A 429 4.12 4.42 25.69
C ARG A 429 4.11 5.44 24.56
N MET A 430 2.99 5.55 23.89
CA MET A 430 2.76 6.62 22.95
C MET A 430 2.69 7.96 23.71
N GLU A 431 3.66 8.84 23.47
CA GLU A 431 3.72 10.18 24.06
C GLU A 431 2.77 11.11 23.29
N LYS A 432 2.91 11.07 21.96
CA LYS A 432 2.08 11.86 21.05
C LYS A 432 1.98 11.22 19.68
N CYS A 433 0.93 11.58 18.97
CA CYS A 433 0.72 11.17 17.59
C CYS A 433 0.03 12.25 16.78
N VAL A 434 0.18 12.17 15.47
CA VAL A 434 -0.51 13.00 14.50
C VAL A 434 -0.86 12.18 13.26
N ALA A 435 -2.01 12.45 12.68
CA ALA A 435 -2.38 11.97 11.35
C ALA A 435 -1.92 12.98 10.29
N VAL A 436 -1.45 12.48 9.13
CA VAL A 436 -1.03 13.30 7.98
C VAL A 436 -1.76 12.82 6.74
N ASP A 437 -2.55 13.69 6.11
CA ASP A 437 -3.31 13.29 4.91
C ASP A 437 -2.46 13.35 3.64
N GLN A 438 -1.78 12.25 3.36
CA GLN A 438 -1.03 12.02 2.11
C GLN A 438 -1.94 11.72 0.91
N PHE A 439 -3.17 11.24 1.18
CA PHE A 439 -4.04 10.63 0.17
C PHE A 439 -5.41 11.30 0.16
N CYS A 440 -5.44 12.58 -0.20
CA CYS A 440 -6.67 13.36 -0.33
C CYS A 440 -7.71 12.63 -1.20
N GLN A 441 -8.97 12.80 -0.93
CA GLN A 441 -10.12 12.17 -1.61
C GLN A 441 -10.22 10.64 -1.40
N THR A 442 -9.32 10.04 -0.62
CA THR A 442 -9.29 8.58 -0.35
C THR A 442 -9.48 8.28 1.13
N VAL A 443 -9.63 7.01 1.47
CA VAL A 443 -9.78 6.54 2.85
C VAL A 443 -8.45 6.43 3.62
N HIS A 444 -7.33 6.60 2.93
CA HIS A 444 -6.00 6.39 3.48
C HIS A 444 -5.48 7.63 4.19
N VAL A 445 -4.62 7.39 5.17
CA VAL A 445 -3.94 8.43 5.96
C VAL A 445 -2.63 7.85 6.47
N GLU A 446 -1.60 8.69 6.57
CA GLU A 446 -0.37 8.37 7.29
C GLU A 446 -0.49 8.78 8.75
N THR A 447 0.23 8.10 9.63
CA THR A 447 0.36 8.49 11.03
C THR A 447 1.82 8.54 11.45
N VAL A 448 2.15 9.51 12.28
CA VAL A 448 3.46 9.60 12.94
C VAL A 448 3.23 9.53 14.44
N VAL A 449 3.90 8.60 15.09
CA VAL A 449 3.79 8.37 16.53
C VAL A 449 5.17 8.48 17.17
N LEU A 450 5.25 9.24 18.27
CA LEU A 450 6.39 9.24 19.15
C LEU A 450 6.14 8.30 20.31
N LEU A 451 6.99 7.29 20.43
CA LEU A 451 7.00 6.33 21.52
C LEU A 451 8.17 6.63 22.44
N SER A 452 7.90 6.78 23.72
CA SER A 452 8.92 7.06 24.74
C SER A 452 8.94 5.94 25.78
N LYS A 453 10.15 5.54 26.20
CA LYS A 453 10.34 4.56 27.25
C LYS A 453 10.07 5.24 28.60
N GLY A 454 8.96 4.87 29.25
CA GLY A 454 8.61 5.35 30.59
C GLY A 454 9.40 4.62 31.68
N GLU A 455 9.42 5.18 32.91
CA GLU A 455 9.80 4.40 34.10
C GLU A 455 8.81 3.23 34.22
N VAL A 456 9.33 2.01 34.26
CA VAL A 456 8.52 0.81 34.46
C VAL A 456 7.99 0.84 35.88
N ASP A 457 6.74 1.31 36.02
CA ASP A 457 6.02 1.10 37.29
C ASP A 457 5.88 -0.42 37.48
N SER A 458 6.55 -0.98 38.48
CA SER A 458 6.77 -2.42 38.64
C SER A 458 5.53 -3.21 39.08
N LYS A 459 4.34 -2.80 38.66
CA LYS A 459 3.14 -3.62 38.68
C LYS A 459 3.18 -4.55 37.49
N LYS A 460 3.59 -5.79 37.71
CA LYS A 460 3.57 -6.89 36.77
C LYS A 460 2.20 -6.99 36.10
N ILE A 461 2.05 -6.38 34.94
CA ILE A 461 0.97 -6.71 34.02
C ILE A 461 1.42 -7.98 33.31
N ARG A 462 0.87 -9.12 33.72
CA ARG A 462 1.03 -10.39 33.02
C ARG A 462 0.08 -10.36 31.82
N VAL A 463 0.56 -9.88 30.68
CA VAL A 463 -0.18 -10.00 29.43
C VAL A 463 0.11 -11.41 28.89
N GLU A 464 -0.83 -12.31 29.06
CA GLU A 464 -0.80 -13.60 28.36
C GLU A 464 -1.24 -13.34 26.91
N PHE A 465 -0.28 -13.19 26.02
CA PHE A 465 -0.53 -13.23 24.59
C PHE A 465 -0.75 -14.70 24.20
N SER A 466 -1.98 -15.06 23.87
CA SER A 466 -2.23 -16.23 23.08
C SER A 466 -1.87 -15.90 21.63
N LEU A 467 -0.82 -16.51 21.10
CA LEU A 467 -0.48 -16.49 19.66
C LEU A 467 -1.63 -17.06 18.80
N GLU A 468 -2.63 -17.67 19.43
CA GLU A 468 -3.82 -18.25 18.80
C GLU A 468 -4.87 -17.18 18.41
N ASP A 469 -4.83 -15.99 19.03
CA ASP A 469 -5.77 -14.88 18.75
C ASP A 469 -5.24 -13.89 17.70
N MET A 470 -3.95 -13.97 17.36
CA MET A 470 -3.38 -13.22 16.25
C MET A 470 -3.73 -13.94 14.94
N ASP A 471 -4.34 -13.21 14.00
CA ASP A 471 -4.49 -13.72 12.62
C ASP A 471 -3.11 -13.75 11.95
N MET A 472 -2.35 -14.82 12.23
CA MET A 472 -1.02 -15.08 11.69
C MET A 472 -1.04 -15.38 10.18
N SER A 473 -2.21 -15.33 9.53
CA SER A 473 -2.33 -15.58 8.09
C SER A 473 -1.62 -14.50 7.24
N GLU A 474 -1.37 -13.33 7.80
CA GLU A 474 -0.62 -12.23 7.17
C GLU A 474 0.90 -12.29 7.42
N PHE A 475 1.37 -13.09 8.42
CA PHE A 475 2.78 -13.23 8.81
C PHE A 475 3.28 -14.67 8.74
N GLN A 476 2.92 -15.41 7.71
CA GLN A 476 3.46 -16.76 7.57
C GLN A 476 4.95 -16.72 7.22
N ASP A 477 5.77 -17.37 8.04
CA ASP A 477 7.10 -17.83 7.64
C ASP A 477 6.94 -18.74 6.41
N GLY A 478 7.25 -18.22 5.24
CA GLY A 478 7.10 -18.90 3.97
C GLY A 478 5.95 -18.38 3.10
N ALA A 479 5.93 -18.85 1.87
CA ALA A 479 4.97 -18.38 0.86
C ALA A 479 3.52 -18.69 1.23
N THR A 480 2.63 -17.77 0.89
CA THR A 480 1.18 -17.97 0.95
C THR A 480 0.74 -19.08 -0.01
N TYR A 481 -0.46 -19.62 0.21
CA TYR A 481 -1.03 -20.60 -0.71
C TYR A 481 -1.14 -20.08 -2.14
N THR A 482 -1.35 -18.78 -2.32
CA THR A 482 -1.42 -18.14 -3.62
C THR A 482 -0.04 -18.11 -4.28
N GLN A 483 0.99 -17.67 -3.58
CA GLN A 483 2.36 -17.66 -4.09
C GLN A 483 2.86 -19.05 -4.48
N ILE A 484 2.55 -20.09 -3.68
CA ILE A 484 2.89 -21.48 -4.03
C ILE A 484 2.14 -21.93 -5.28
N LYS A 485 0.86 -21.57 -5.45
CA LYS A 485 0.11 -21.91 -6.67
C LYS A 485 0.66 -21.23 -7.90
N ASP A 486 1.01 -19.96 -7.78
CA ASP A 486 1.52 -19.15 -8.87
C ASP A 486 2.90 -19.67 -9.29
N TYR A 487 3.78 -19.94 -8.34
CA TYR A 487 5.08 -20.56 -8.61
C TYR A 487 4.95 -21.93 -9.31
N VAL A 488 4.08 -22.82 -8.78
CA VAL A 488 3.87 -24.15 -9.38
C VAL A 488 3.30 -24.04 -10.79
N LEU A 489 2.36 -23.11 -11.00
CA LEU A 489 1.80 -22.88 -12.33
C LEU A 489 2.85 -22.34 -13.30
N GLU A 490 3.65 -21.38 -12.86
CA GLU A 490 4.68 -20.72 -13.67
C GLU A 490 5.82 -21.68 -14.07
N HIS A 491 6.29 -22.52 -13.13
CA HIS A 491 7.47 -23.38 -13.36
C HIS A 491 7.15 -24.78 -13.86
N SER A 492 5.92 -25.27 -13.69
CA SER A 492 5.54 -26.63 -14.09
C SER A 492 4.27 -26.70 -14.95
N GLY A 493 3.56 -25.60 -15.15
CA GLY A 493 2.28 -25.58 -15.85
C GLY A 493 1.12 -26.28 -15.11
N LEU A 494 1.36 -26.75 -13.87
CA LEU A 494 0.42 -27.55 -13.09
C LEU A 494 -0.46 -26.66 -12.21
N LYS A 495 -1.78 -26.86 -12.26
CA LYS A 495 -2.70 -26.23 -11.30
C LYS A 495 -2.82 -27.07 -10.03
N VAL A 496 -2.52 -26.47 -8.87
CA VAL A 496 -2.63 -27.11 -7.55
C VAL A 496 -3.70 -26.44 -6.69
N SER A 497 -4.36 -27.23 -5.84
CA SER A 497 -5.39 -26.73 -4.93
C SER A 497 -4.83 -26.46 -3.54
N ASN A 498 -5.51 -25.63 -2.74
CA ASN A 498 -5.17 -25.41 -1.33
C ASN A 498 -5.11 -26.74 -0.54
N LEU A 499 -5.98 -27.70 -0.88
CA LEU A 499 -5.97 -29.02 -0.26
C LEU A 499 -4.65 -29.75 -0.48
N TYR A 500 -4.13 -29.75 -1.71
CA TYR A 500 -2.85 -30.41 -2.02
C TYR A 500 -1.68 -29.71 -1.34
N ILE A 501 -1.64 -28.38 -1.36
CA ILE A 501 -0.61 -27.61 -0.67
C ILE A 501 -0.62 -27.90 0.82
N SER A 502 -1.80 -27.93 1.48
CA SER A 502 -1.92 -28.25 2.90
C SER A 502 -1.50 -29.69 3.24
N GLN A 503 -1.78 -30.66 2.34
CA GLN A 503 -1.31 -32.03 2.50
C GLN A 503 0.22 -32.12 2.47
N ILE A 504 0.86 -31.37 1.56
CA ILE A 504 2.33 -31.40 1.43
C ILE A 504 2.98 -30.59 2.56
N LYS A 505 2.43 -29.45 2.98
CA LYS A 505 2.90 -28.74 4.18
C LYS A 505 2.94 -29.66 5.40
N ARG A 506 1.87 -30.42 5.67
CA ARG A 506 1.84 -31.41 6.77
C ARG A 506 2.87 -32.51 6.61
N LYS A 507 3.06 -33.05 5.39
CA LYS A 507 4.09 -34.06 5.10
C LYS A 507 5.52 -33.52 5.35
N CYS A 508 5.71 -32.21 5.24
CA CYS A 508 7.00 -31.55 5.48
C CYS A 508 7.16 -31.04 6.92
N GLY A 509 6.20 -31.33 7.82
CA GLY A 509 6.28 -30.89 9.22
C GLY A 509 5.92 -29.42 9.43
N ILE A 510 5.33 -28.74 8.42
CA ILE A 510 4.89 -27.35 8.52
C ILE A 510 3.48 -27.33 9.09
N GLU A 511 3.25 -26.54 10.14
CA GLU A 511 1.92 -26.36 10.71
C GLU A 511 0.95 -25.75 9.70
N VAL A 512 -0.24 -26.29 9.64
CA VAL A 512 -1.31 -25.84 8.76
C VAL A 512 -2.50 -25.47 9.63
N GLY A 513 -3.01 -24.26 9.50
CA GLY A 513 -4.18 -23.78 10.24
C GLY A 513 -5.37 -24.73 10.16
N LYS A 514 -6.23 -24.74 11.19
CA LYS A 514 -7.41 -25.61 11.27
C LYS A 514 -8.32 -25.44 10.06
N ASN A 515 -8.57 -26.53 9.35
CA ASN A 515 -9.48 -26.54 8.20
C ASN A 515 -10.93 -26.45 8.71
N TYR A 516 -11.60 -25.34 8.45
CA TYR A 516 -13.01 -25.11 8.86
C TYR A 516 -14.03 -25.85 7.98
N ASN A 517 -13.61 -26.45 6.87
CA ASN A 517 -14.44 -27.30 6.01
C ASN A 517 -14.14 -28.78 6.31
N LEU A 518 -14.62 -29.26 7.45
CA LEU A 518 -14.61 -30.69 7.75
C LEU A 518 -15.59 -31.42 6.81
N PRO A 519 -15.24 -32.64 6.32
CA PRO A 519 -16.15 -33.45 5.53
C PRO A 519 -17.39 -33.76 6.33
N LYS A 520 -18.55 -33.83 5.66
CA LYS A 520 -19.85 -34.08 6.28
C LYS A 520 -20.06 -35.51 6.82
N SER A 521 -19.09 -36.42 6.58
CA SER A 521 -19.08 -37.78 7.13
C SER A 521 -17.65 -38.24 7.39
N GLU A 522 -17.42 -39.04 8.42
CA GLU A 522 -16.11 -39.59 8.81
C GLU A 522 -15.50 -40.53 7.75
N ASP A 523 -16.28 -41.06 6.82
CA ASP A 523 -15.85 -41.98 5.76
C ASP A 523 -15.51 -41.33 4.41
N SER A 524 -15.51 -39.98 4.30
CA SER A 524 -15.20 -39.33 3.04
C SER A 524 -13.70 -39.33 2.76
N ARG A 525 -13.22 -40.18 1.82
CA ARG A 525 -11.84 -40.20 1.34
C ARG A 525 -11.52 -38.88 0.64
N GLN A 526 -10.64 -38.08 1.23
CA GLN A 526 -10.11 -36.89 0.56
C GLN A 526 -9.17 -37.30 -0.59
N PRO A 527 -9.25 -36.64 -1.78
CA PRO A 527 -8.34 -36.90 -2.87
C PRO A 527 -6.90 -36.61 -2.44
N GLN A 528 -5.98 -37.54 -2.69
CA GLN A 528 -4.56 -37.36 -2.40
C GLN A 528 -3.88 -36.56 -3.50
N CYS A 529 -2.84 -35.81 -3.13
CA CYS A 529 -2.04 -35.04 -4.07
C CYS A 529 -1.32 -35.97 -5.04
N PRO A 530 -1.50 -35.81 -6.37
CA PRO A 530 -0.76 -36.60 -7.36
C PRO A 530 0.77 -36.38 -7.23
N PRO A 531 1.61 -37.42 -7.51
CA PRO A 531 3.07 -37.34 -7.31
C PRO A 531 3.75 -36.17 -8.07
N GLU A 532 3.32 -35.88 -9.30
CA GLU A 532 3.83 -34.77 -10.11
C GLU A 532 3.53 -33.40 -9.47
N LYS A 533 2.34 -33.23 -8.91
CA LYS A 533 1.94 -32.00 -8.20
C LYS A 533 2.62 -31.91 -6.83
N GLU A 534 2.82 -33.03 -6.14
CA GLU A 534 3.61 -33.06 -4.90
C GLU A 534 5.04 -32.58 -5.13
N LYS A 535 5.69 -33.06 -6.23
CA LYS A 535 7.04 -32.63 -6.59
C LYS A 535 7.10 -31.12 -6.83
N ALA A 536 6.21 -30.59 -7.63
CA ALA A 536 6.16 -29.18 -7.96
C ALA A 536 5.87 -28.29 -6.72
N ILE A 537 4.98 -28.73 -5.82
CA ILE A 537 4.72 -28.01 -4.55
C ILE A 537 5.95 -28.04 -3.65
N ARG A 538 6.71 -29.14 -3.57
CA ARG A 538 7.96 -29.21 -2.79
C ARG A 538 9.04 -28.30 -3.37
N GLU A 539 9.15 -28.21 -4.69
CA GLU A 539 10.07 -27.27 -5.36
C GLU A 539 9.70 -25.82 -5.03
N ALA A 540 8.43 -25.47 -5.10
CA ALA A 540 7.96 -24.15 -4.67
C ALA A 540 8.29 -23.87 -3.19
N MET A 541 8.06 -24.83 -2.28
CA MET A 541 8.39 -24.68 -0.86
C MET A 541 9.88 -24.52 -0.60
N LYS A 542 10.74 -25.19 -1.37
CA LYS A 542 12.20 -24.99 -1.31
C LYS A 542 12.59 -23.60 -1.79
N TYR A 543 12.03 -23.16 -2.92
CA TYR A 543 12.27 -21.83 -3.45
C TYR A 543 11.93 -20.72 -2.44
N PHE A 544 10.83 -20.88 -1.72
CA PHE A 544 10.39 -19.94 -0.69
C PHE A 544 11.03 -20.21 0.70
N GLY A 545 12.02 -21.08 0.80
CA GLY A 545 12.73 -21.36 2.05
C GLY A 545 11.89 -22.00 3.16
N MET A 546 10.79 -22.70 2.78
CA MET A 546 9.89 -23.32 3.74
C MET A 546 10.32 -24.73 4.17
N ILE A 547 11.14 -25.42 3.36
CA ILE A 547 11.71 -26.75 3.61
C ILE A 547 13.11 -26.84 3.06
#